data_d3bc4f5abe3a5b3fe4cf1caf0c58683b
#
_entry.id   d3bc4f5abe3a5b3fe4cf1caf0c58683b
#
_cell.length_a   1.000
_cell.length_b   1.000
_cell.length_c   1.000
_cell.angle_alpha   90.00
_cell.angle_beta   90.00
_cell.angle_gamma   90.00
#
_symmetry.space_group_name_H-M   'P 1'
#
loop_
_entity.id
_entity.type
_entity.pdbx_description
1 polymer ?
#
loop_
_entity_poly.entity_id
_entity_poly.type
_entity_poly.pdbx_seq_one_letter_code
_entity_poly.pdbx_strand_id
1 'polypeptide(L)'
;MSPATPATPAAGAPAAGAPAAGAPAARTVLVVGAGPAGLAAAKAARERGASVTLLDAVDATGGQYWRHLPASRPSANERALHHGWSTYTALHEELDRDPGCEIVLGAQVWAIEQADAAGEAAPVAVHVLVGPPDGTARRGRTFRPDALVLATGAHDRTLPFPGWDLPGVFTAGAAQAFAKGERVALGERVVIAGAGPFLLPVAASVAATGAKVLGVYEASRVSALVKGWLPKPWQLVGAAKKGGELAGYVGTHLRHRIPYVTGRAVVAAHGTDRVEAVTVAEVDADWSPIAGTERRIEVDAVCVSHGFTPRLELPIAAGCDLTPERFVRVDESQATSVPGVYAAGEITGIGGVDAALAEGEIAGHVAAGGSPRDADLAAAVGARRTFTGFAARIEAAHGIRSGWTTWLEDDTVVCRCEEVPYGRLRETREATCASGLRSMKLTTRAGLGICQGRICGRTVEEIVGSPAASVTTDRRPIASPLRLGELAGRDPNTITHRPSEKGHP
;
A
#
# COMPACT_ATOMS: atom_id res chain seq x y z
N MET A 1 24.26 -25.73 -90.36
CA MET A 1 23.59 -24.49 -89.92
C MET A 1 22.14 -24.85 -89.65
N SER A 2 21.74 -25.12 -88.43
CA SER A 2 20.35 -25.38 -88.04
C SER A 2 19.84 -24.19 -87.23
N PRO A 3 18.62 -23.76 -87.44
CA PRO A 3 18.07 -22.59 -86.75
C PRO A 3 17.54 -22.93 -85.40
N ALA A 4 17.75 -22.02 -84.43
CA ALA A 4 17.33 -22.10 -83.03
C ALA A 4 15.80 -21.87 -82.89
N THR A 5 15.19 -22.70 -82.02
CA THR A 5 13.79 -22.63 -81.63
C THR A 5 13.59 -21.54 -80.53
N PRO A 6 12.55 -20.69 -80.62
CA PRO A 6 12.31 -19.69 -79.57
C PRO A 6 11.69 -20.33 -78.33
N ALA A 7 12.16 -19.91 -77.11
CA ALA A 7 11.68 -20.34 -75.82
C ALA A 7 10.31 -19.69 -75.46
N THR A 8 9.40 -20.49 -74.95
CA THR A 8 8.07 -20.07 -74.46
C THR A 8 8.23 -19.32 -73.11
N PRO A 9 7.51 -18.19 -72.85
CA PRO A 9 7.60 -17.50 -71.56
C PRO A 9 6.88 -18.29 -70.44
N ALA A 10 7.56 -18.40 -69.28
CA ALA A 10 7.06 -19.06 -68.10
C ALA A 10 5.85 -18.32 -67.50
N ALA A 11 4.85 -19.10 -67.04
CA ALA A 11 3.65 -18.61 -66.43
C ALA A 11 3.98 -17.84 -65.10
N GLY A 12 3.36 -16.67 -64.97
CA GLY A 12 3.55 -15.81 -63.82
C GLY A 12 3.13 -16.47 -62.52
N ALA A 13 3.95 -16.31 -61.47
CA ALA A 13 3.64 -16.68 -60.11
C ALA A 13 2.41 -15.89 -59.59
N PRO A 14 1.55 -16.48 -58.75
CA PRO A 14 0.42 -15.77 -58.18
C PRO A 14 0.90 -14.65 -57.26
N ALA A 15 0.30 -13.47 -57.41
CA ALA A 15 0.56 -12.30 -56.59
C ALA A 15 0.33 -12.67 -55.09
N ALA A 16 1.30 -12.37 -54.28
CA ALA A 16 1.17 -12.48 -52.83
C ALA A 16 -0.05 -11.66 -52.38
N GLY A 17 -1.02 -12.33 -51.75
CA GLY A 17 -2.21 -11.69 -51.20
C GLY A 17 -1.79 -10.60 -50.22
N ALA A 18 -2.48 -9.46 -50.31
CA ALA A 18 -2.33 -8.38 -49.34
C ALA A 18 -2.53 -8.94 -47.90
N PRO A 19 -1.75 -8.49 -46.92
CA PRO A 19 -1.95 -8.93 -45.53
C PRO A 19 -3.37 -8.55 -45.12
N ALA A 20 -4.09 -9.52 -44.56
CA ALA A 20 -5.41 -9.32 -43.95
C ALA A 20 -5.32 -8.13 -42.99
N ALA A 21 -6.33 -7.23 -43.06
CA ALA A 21 -6.43 -6.10 -42.15
C ALA A 21 -6.24 -6.60 -40.70
N GLY A 22 -5.15 -6.19 -40.05
CA GLY A 22 -4.72 -6.71 -38.77
C GLY A 22 -5.82 -6.51 -37.72
N ALA A 23 -6.03 -7.53 -36.90
CA ALA A 23 -6.81 -7.38 -35.67
C ALA A 23 -6.34 -6.13 -34.95
N PRO A 24 -7.26 -5.34 -34.33
CA PRO A 24 -6.87 -4.16 -33.57
C PRO A 24 -5.79 -4.56 -32.56
N ALA A 25 -4.72 -3.76 -32.45
CA ALA A 25 -3.61 -4.03 -31.53
C ALA A 25 -4.18 -4.24 -30.12
N ALA A 26 -3.70 -5.27 -29.41
CA ALA A 26 -4.14 -5.56 -28.07
C ALA A 26 -3.85 -4.35 -27.18
N ARG A 27 -4.86 -3.94 -26.38
CA ARG A 27 -4.74 -2.82 -25.46
C ARG A 27 -3.61 -3.09 -24.46
N THR A 28 -2.77 -2.10 -24.17
CA THR A 28 -1.67 -2.21 -23.24
C THR A 28 -2.10 -1.71 -21.85
N VAL A 29 -1.93 -2.53 -20.82
CA VAL A 29 -2.27 -2.20 -19.43
C VAL A 29 -1.02 -2.28 -18.57
N LEU A 30 -0.68 -1.18 -17.90
CA LEU A 30 0.38 -1.14 -16.90
C LEU A 30 -0.24 -1.24 -15.51
N VAL A 31 0.21 -2.21 -14.71
CA VAL A 31 -0.23 -2.38 -13.32
C VAL A 31 0.95 -2.08 -12.39
N VAL A 32 0.78 -1.19 -11.43
CA VAL A 32 1.82 -0.80 -10.46
C VAL A 32 1.46 -1.31 -9.07
N GLY A 33 2.25 -2.28 -8.60
CA GLY A 33 2.06 -3.02 -7.36
C GLY A 33 1.60 -4.45 -7.61
N ALA A 34 2.43 -5.46 -7.28
CA ALA A 34 2.14 -6.88 -7.42
C ALA A 34 1.59 -7.51 -6.12
N GLY A 35 0.85 -6.72 -5.33
CA GLY A 35 0.05 -7.20 -4.21
C GLY A 35 -1.26 -7.85 -4.67
N PRO A 36 -2.17 -8.22 -3.74
CA PRO A 36 -3.44 -8.87 -4.09
C PRO A 36 -4.24 -8.14 -5.18
N ALA A 37 -4.40 -6.82 -5.05
CA ALA A 37 -5.14 -6.02 -6.02
C ALA A 37 -4.47 -6.02 -7.40
N GLY A 38 -3.15 -5.85 -7.45
CA GLY A 38 -2.42 -5.80 -8.73
C GLY A 38 -2.37 -7.14 -9.44
N LEU A 39 -2.20 -8.25 -8.71
CA LEU A 39 -2.26 -9.60 -9.29
C LEU A 39 -3.65 -9.89 -9.87
N ALA A 40 -4.72 -9.54 -9.13
CA ALA A 40 -6.09 -9.69 -9.64
C ALA A 40 -6.36 -8.79 -10.86
N ALA A 41 -5.85 -7.55 -10.86
CA ALA A 41 -5.99 -6.64 -11.98
C ALA A 41 -5.24 -7.14 -13.24
N ALA A 42 -4.02 -7.62 -13.07
CA ALA A 42 -3.24 -8.19 -14.16
C ALA A 42 -3.94 -9.39 -14.79
N LYS A 43 -4.44 -10.34 -13.95
CA LYS A 43 -5.20 -11.50 -14.42
C LYS A 43 -6.45 -11.07 -15.19
N ALA A 44 -7.30 -10.23 -14.62
CA ALA A 44 -8.55 -9.79 -15.25
C ALA A 44 -8.30 -9.05 -16.58
N ALA A 45 -7.23 -8.25 -16.67
CA ALA A 45 -6.85 -7.60 -17.92
C ALA A 45 -6.36 -8.63 -18.98
N ARG A 46 -5.60 -9.64 -18.57
CA ARG A 46 -5.18 -10.75 -19.45
C ARG A 46 -6.34 -11.58 -19.98
N GLU A 47 -7.32 -11.89 -19.13
CA GLU A 47 -8.54 -12.61 -19.53
C GLU A 47 -9.32 -11.88 -20.64
N ARG A 48 -9.18 -10.57 -20.72
CA ARG A 48 -9.73 -9.75 -21.81
C ARG A 48 -8.80 -9.56 -23.00
N GLY A 49 -7.65 -10.22 -23.01
CA GLY A 49 -6.69 -10.19 -24.13
C GLY A 49 -5.79 -8.95 -24.16
N ALA A 50 -5.75 -8.11 -23.11
CA ALA A 50 -4.81 -7.00 -23.03
C ALA A 50 -3.37 -7.50 -22.87
N SER A 51 -2.38 -6.76 -23.40
CA SER A 51 -0.97 -6.95 -23.05
C SER A 51 -0.69 -6.27 -21.72
N VAL A 52 -0.19 -7.01 -20.72
CA VAL A 52 -0.01 -6.51 -19.35
C VAL A 52 1.46 -6.42 -18.99
N THR A 53 1.86 -5.30 -18.39
CA THR A 53 3.11 -5.20 -17.63
C THR A 53 2.77 -4.97 -16.16
N LEU A 54 3.23 -5.88 -15.28
CA LEU A 54 3.04 -5.81 -13.83
C LEU A 54 4.35 -5.40 -13.16
N LEU A 55 4.37 -4.24 -12.51
CA LEU A 55 5.54 -3.69 -11.84
C LEU A 55 5.44 -3.86 -10.33
N ASP A 56 6.54 -4.25 -9.67
CA ASP A 56 6.68 -4.11 -8.22
C ASP A 56 8.08 -3.61 -7.84
N ALA A 57 8.14 -2.78 -6.79
CA ALA A 57 9.39 -2.20 -6.29
C ALA A 57 10.24 -3.19 -5.50
N VAL A 58 9.65 -4.30 -5.04
CA VAL A 58 10.36 -5.37 -4.32
C VAL A 58 10.69 -6.54 -5.27
N ASP A 59 11.43 -7.51 -4.77
CA ASP A 59 11.96 -8.65 -5.51
C ASP A 59 11.02 -9.87 -5.56
N ALA A 60 9.80 -9.75 -5.03
CA ALA A 60 8.79 -10.79 -5.04
C ALA A 60 7.38 -10.23 -5.22
N THR A 61 6.48 -10.99 -5.84
CA THR A 61 5.05 -10.70 -5.89
C THR A 61 4.36 -11.03 -4.56
N GLY A 62 3.07 -10.68 -4.41
CA GLY A 62 2.29 -10.96 -3.20
C GLY A 62 2.15 -9.75 -2.27
N GLY A 63 2.96 -8.72 -2.44
CA GLY A 63 2.93 -7.49 -1.65
C GLY A 63 3.17 -7.74 -0.16
N GLN A 64 2.56 -6.91 0.71
CA GLN A 64 2.72 -7.06 2.17
C GLN A 64 1.90 -8.23 2.74
N TYR A 65 0.77 -8.54 2.12
CA TYR A 65 -0.15 -9.56 2.65
C TYR A 65 0.41 -10.98 2.51
N TRP A 66 0.95 -11.32 1.33
CA TRP A 66 1.58 -12.59 1.05
C TRP A 66 3.12 -12.50 1.04
N ARG A 67 3.69 -11.61 1.84
CA ARG A 67 5.16 -11.53 1.99
C ARG A 67 5.70 -12.88 2.49
N HIS A 68 6.62 -13.44 1.75
CA HIS A 68 7.17 -14.78 1.95
C HIS A 68 8.69 -14.80 1.76
N LEU A 69 9.31 -15.91 2.06
CA LEU A 69 10.74 -16.12 1.80
C LEU A 69 11.04 -16.03 0.28
N PRO A 70 12.22 -15.53 -0.10
CA PRO A 70 12.62 -15.50 -1.50
C PRO A 70 12.70 -16.91 -2.08
N ALA A 71 12.52 -17.03 -3.40
CA ALA A 71 12.57 -18.31 -4.11
C ALA A 71 13.88 -19.11 -3.90
N SER A 72 14.98 -18.41 -3.57
CA SER A 72 16.27 -19.02 -3.21
C SER A 72 16.27 -19.71 -1.84
N ARG A 73 15.27 -19.44 -0.99
CA ARG A 73 15.08 -20.03 0.35
C ARG A 73 13.63 -20.51 0.53
N PRO A 74 13.16 -21.49 -0.26
CA PRO A 74 11.78 -21.94 -0.19
C PRO A 74 11.46 -22.58 1.16
N SER A 75 10.23 -22.37 1.65
CA SER A 75 9.72 -23.00 2.86
C SER A 75 8.54 -23.92 2.55
N ALA A 76 8.54 -25.10 3.15
CA ALA A 76 7.42 -26.02 3.05
C ALA A 76 6.15 -25.54 3.77
N ASN A 77 6.26 -24.57 4.66
CA ASN A 77 5.19 -24.13 5.58
C ASN A 77 4.50 -22.81 5.20
N GLU A 78 4.67 -22.31 3.98
CA GLU A 78 4.06 -21.04 3.57
C GLU A 78 2.53 -21.04 3.75
N ARG A 79 1.88 -22.15 3.39
CA ARG A 79 0.42 -22.30 3.54
C ARG A 79 -0.06 -22.19 5.00
N ALA A 80 0.75 -22.57 5.98
CA ALA A 80 0.41 -22.47 7.39
C ALA A 80 0.50 -21.04 7.94
N LEU A 81 1.33 -20.21 7.30
CA LEU A 81 1.58 -18.82 7.74
C LEU A 81 0.76 -17.76 7.00
N HIS A 82 0.17 -18.14 5.84
CA HIS A 82 -0.54 -17.20 4.98
C HIS A 82 -1.96 -17.67 4.71
N HIS A 83 -2.94 -16.84 5.08
CA HIS A 83 -4.31 -17.04 4.60
C HIS A 83 -4.37 -16.80 3.08
N GLY A 84 -5.13 -17.67 2.38
CA GLY A 84 -5.28 -17.57 0.94
C GLY A 84 -4.00 -17.82 0.13
N TRP A 85 -3.04 -18.59 0.67
CA TRP A 85 -1.81 -18.92 -0.04
C TRP A 85 -2.05 -19.61 -1.39
N SER A 86 -3.07 -20.49 -1.47
CA SER A 86 -3.47 -21.13 -2.73
C SER A 86 -4.00 -20.14 -3.77
N THR A 87 -4.66 -19.05 -3.33
CA THR A 87 -5.09 -17.97 -4.22
C THR A 87 -3.88 -17.22 -4.79
N TYR A 88 -2.90 -16.92 -3.91
CA TYR A 88 -1.66 -16.27 -4.34
C TYR A 88 -0.91 -17.12 -5.37
N THR A 89 -0.66 -18.41 -5.04
CA THR A 89 0.10 -19.30 -5.94
C THR A 89 -0.60 -19.47 -7.28
N ALA A 90 -1.93 -19.61 -7.31
CA ALA A 90 -2.69 -19.70 -8.54
C ALA A 90 -2.56 -18.43 -9.40
N LEU A 91 -2.73 -17.25 -8.81
CA LEU A 91 -2.59 -15.97 -9.52
C LEU A 91 -1.17 -15.77 -10.06
N HIS A 92 -0.17 -16.01 -9.21
CA HIS A 92 1.23 -15.84 -9.59
C HIS A 92 1.64 -16.80 -10.71
N GLU A 93 1.36 -18.09 -10.57
CA GLU A 93 1.72 -19.12 -11.55
C GLU A 93 1.00 -18.94 -12.90
N GLU A 94 -0.24 -18.47 -12.89
CA GLU A 94 -0.99 -18.17 -14.10
C GLU A 94 -0.35 -17.01 -14.86
N LEU A 95 -0.04 -15.91 -14.17
CA LEU A 95 0.56 -14.72 -14.77
C LEU A 95 2.01 -14.94 -15.21
N ASP A 96 2.80 -15.71 -14.45
CA ASP A 96 4.19 -16.02 -14.76
C ASP A 96 4.34 -16.88 -16.03
N ARG A 97 3.36 -17.75 -16.28
CA ARG A 97 3.31 -18.59 -17.50
C ARG A 97 2.68 -17.90 -18.71
N ASP A 98 1.99 -16.79 -18.52
CA ASP A 98 1.28 -16.09 -19.60
C ASP A 98 2.22 -15.21 -20.42
N PRO A 99 2.49 -15.52 -21.70
CA PRO A 99 3.39 -14.74 -22.53
C PRO A 99 2.90 -13.29 -22.79
N GLY A 100 1.63 -12.99 -22.51
CA GLY A 100 1.07 -11.64 -22.62
C GLY A 100 1.21 -10.82 -21.33
N CYS A 101 1.85 -11.37 -20.29
CA CYS A 101 2.11 -10.69 -19.02
C CYS A 101 3.62 -10.59 -18.76
N GLU A 102 4.17 -9.38 -18.73
CA GLU A 102 5.54 -9.13 -18.29
C GLU A 102 5.53 -8.74 -16.80
N ILE A 103 6.14 -9.56 -15.92
CA ILE A 103 6.33 -9.22 -14.50
C ILE A 103 7.72 -8.61 -14.32
N VAL A 104 7.80 -7.36 -13.86
CA VAL A 104 9.06 -6.63 -13.65
C VAL A 104 9.19 -6.30 -12.16
N LEU A 105 10.05 -7.02 -11.47
CA LEU A 105 10.37 -6.84 -10.05
C LEU A 105 11.56 -5.88 -9.88
N GLY A 106 11.73 -5.32 -8.67
CA GLY A 106 12.72 -4.28 -8.41
C GLY A 106 12.47 -3.00 -9.25
N ALA A 107 11.22 -2.78 -9.65
CA ALA A 107 10.78 -1.72 -10.55
C ALA A 107 10.19 -0.54 -9.74
N GLN A 108 11.00 0.45 -9.45
CA GLN A 108 10.57 1.62 -8.69
C GLN A 108 10.04 2.71 -9.62
N VAL A 109 8.73 2.92 -9.60
CA VAL A 109 8.11 4.08 -10.28
C VAL A 109 8.46 5.33 -9.49
N TRP A 110 9.02 6.33 -10.17
CA TRP A 110 9.48 7.55 -9.51
C TRP A 110 8.78 8.83 -10.03
N ALA A 111 8.21 8.82 -11.23
CA ALA A 111 7.37 9.90 -11.75
C ALA A 111 6.31 9.36 -12.71
N ILE A 112 5.20 10.09 -12.77
CA ILE A 112 4.13 9.90 -13.75
C ILE A 112 3.89 11.26 -14.39
N GLU A 113 3.99 11.32 -15.72
CA GLU A 113 3.71 12.51 -16.51
C GLU A 113 2.38 12.32 -17.23
N GLN A 114 1.51 13.31 -17.14
CA GLN A 114 0.33 13.39 -17.98
C GLN A 114 0.74 14.03 -19.32
N ALA A 115 0.28 13.53 -20.44
CA ALA A 115 0.47 14.24 -21.69
C ALA A 115 -0.41 15.49 -21.71
N ASP A 116 0.09 16.54 -22.36
CA ASP A 116 -0.56 17.84 -22.39
C ASP A 116 -2.01 17.76 -22.91
N ALA A 117 -2.90 18.41 -22.20
CA ALA A 117 -4.33 18.42 -22.42
C ALA A 117 -4.73 19.07 -23.74
N ALA A 118 -4.63 18.34 -24.82
CA ALA A 118 -5.23 18.67 -26.13
C ALA A 118 -6.42 17.74 -26.44
N GLY A 119 -7.34 17.56 -25.47
CA GLY A 119 -8.70 17.05 -25.75
C GLY A 119 -8.88 15.57 -26.06
N GLU A 120 -7.84 14.78 -26.24
CA GLU A 120 -7.88 13.32 -26.36
C GLU A 120 -7.29 12.70 -25.09
N ALA A 121 -7.77 11.52 -24.70
CA ALA A 121 -7.26 10.79 -23.54
C ALA A 121 -5.74 10.58 -23.69
N ALA A 122 -4.97 11.51 -23.13
CA ALA A 122 -3.54 11.57 -23.34
C ALA A 122 -2.87 10.38 -22.67
N PRO A 123 -1.97 9.64 -23.34
CA PRO A 123 -1.24 8.55 -22.74
C PRO A 123 -0.41 9.06 -21.57
N VAL A 124 -0.51 8.38 -20.43
CA VAL A 124 0.31 8.64 -19.26
C VAL A 124 1.69 8.07 -19.48
N ALA A 125 2.76 8.84 -19.23
CA ALA A 125 4.11 8.33 -19.23
C ALA A 125 4.54 7.96 -17.80
N VAL A 126 4.88 6.70 -17.58
CA VAL A 126 5.30 6.18 -16.28
C VAL A 126 6.79 5.89 -16.30
N HIS A 127 7.54 6.60 -15.48
CA HIS A 127 9.00 6.51 -15.40
C HIS A 127 9.45 5.61 -14.26
N VAL A 128 10.29 4.63 -14.57
CA VAL A 128 10.66 3.53 -13.68
C VAL A 128 12.18 3.37 -13.65
N LEU A 129 12.72 3.08 -12.47
CA LEU A 129 14.08 2.56 -12.29
C LEU A 129 13.99 1.08 -11.92
N VAL A 130 14.65 0.22 -12.71
CA VAL A 130 14.65 -1.24 -12.50
C VAL A 130 16.02 -1.68 -12.02
N GLY A 131 16.05 -2.41 -10.93
CA GLY A 131 17.24 -2.96 -10.26
C GLY A 131 17.17 -2.86 -8.74
N PRO A 132 18.14 -3.41 -8.01
CA PRO A 132 18.16 -3.38 -6.55
C PRO A 132 18.04 -1.95 -6.02
N PRO A 133 17.20 -1.68 -5.00
CA PRO A 133 16.97 -0.33 -4.46
C PRO A 133 18.25 0.40 -4.08
N ASP A 134 19.23 -0.32 -3.50
CA ASP A 134 20.53 0.19 -3.08
C ASP A 134 21.61 0.02 -4.15
N GLY A 135 21.29 -0.60 -5.28
CA GLY A 135 22.19 -0.83 -6.41
C GLY A 135 22.62 0.46 -7.09
N THR A 136 23.81 0.47 -7.65
CA THR A 136 24.38 1.61 -8.40
C THR A 136 24.05 1.58 -9.88
N ALA A 137 23.53 0.45 -10.40
CA ALA A 137 23.32 0.19 -11.83
C ALA A 137 21.84 -0.02 -12.19
N ARG A 138 20.94 0.76 -11.56
CA ARG A 138 19.51 0.71 -11.94
C ARG A 138 19.32 1.28 -13.34
N ARG A 139 18.44 0.64 -14.12
CA ARG A 139 18.15 1.02 -15.50
C ARG A 139 16.83 1.78 -15.59
N GLY A 140 16.82 2.92 -16.25
CA GLY A 140 15.61 3.68 -16.55
C GLY A 140 14.78 2.99 -17.63
N ARG A 141 13.47 2.86 -17.40
CA ARG A 141 12.46 2.45 -18.39
C ARG A 141 11.31 3.47 -18.35
N THR A 142 10.71 3.74 -19.48
CA THR A 142 9.49 4.56 -19.58
C THR A 142 8.42 3.77 -20.28
N PHE A 143 7.24 3.69 -19.66
CA PHE A 143 6.07 3.02 -20.21
C PHE A 143 5.03 4.06 -20.60
N ARG A 144 4.33 3.80 -21.72
CA ARG A 144 3.21 4.61 -22.21
C ARG A 144 2.02 3.67 -22.49
N PRO A 145 1.32 3.23 -21.43
CA PRO A 145 0.21 2.29 -21.58
C PRO A 145 -1.07 3.00 -22.03
N ASP A 146 -1.99 2.25 -22.64
CA ASP A 146 -3.35 2.72 -22.91
C ASP A 146 -4.18 2.86 -21.61
N ALA A 147 -3.83 2.11 -20.56
CA ALA A 147 -4.42 2.21 -19.25
C ALA A 147 -3.42 1.91 -18.14
N LEU A 148 -3.51 2.66 -17.03
CA LEU A 148 -2.70 2.51 -15.83
C LEU A 148 -3.57 2.07 -14.66
N VAL A 149 -3.20 0.97 -13.99
CA VAL A 149 -3.82 0.53 -12.73
C VAL A 149 -2.84 0.76 -11.59
N LEU A 150 -3.22 1.61 -10.63
CA LEU A 150 -2.46 1.87 -9.42
C LEU A 150 -2.96 0.94 -8.29
N ALA A 151 -2.07 0.08 -7.78
CA ALA A 151 -2.33 -0.88 -6.71
C ALA A 151 -1.20 -0.84 -5.66
N THR A 152 -0.79 0.36 -5.28
CA THR A 152 0.42 0.65 -4.49
C THR A 152 0.29 0.28 -3.00
N GLY A 153 -0.91 -0.08 -2.53
CA GLY A 153 -1.16 -0.57 -1.19
C GLY A 153 -1.03 0.49 -0.10
N ALA A 154 -0.78 0.04 1.12
CA ALA A 154 -0.68 0.87 2.32
C ALA A 154 0.54 0.49 3.16
N HIS A 155 0.85 1.30 4.17
CA HIS A 155 1.83 1.02 5.22
C HIS A 155 1.22 1.31 6.59
N ASP A 156 1.89 0.84 7.65
CA ASP A 156 1.42 1.05 9.03
C ASP A 156 1.23 2.52 9.35
N ARG A 157 0.14 2.83 10.02
CA ARG A 157 -0.08 4.11 10.66
C ARG A 157 0.71 4.18 11.96
N THR A 158 1.63 5.13 12.06
CA THR A 158 2.48 5.34 13.22
C THR A 158 1.91 6.45 14.09
N LEU A 159 1.58 6.14 15.36
CA LEU A 159 1.29 7.12 16.39
C LEU A 159 2.48 7.13 17.35
N PRO A 160 3.17 8.27 17.53
CA PRO A 160 4.28 8.37 18.45
C PRO A 160 3.79 8.34 19.92
N PHE A 161 4.64 7.84 20.78
CA PHE A 161 4.54 7.88 22.23
C PHE A 161 5.95 7.92 22.82
N PRO A 162 6.18 8.34 24.07
CA PRO A 162 7.51 8.36 24.65
C PRO A 162 8.27 7.05 24.48
N GLY A 163 9.47 7.10 23.88
CA GLY A 163 10.33 5.94 23.64
C GLY A 163 9.93 5.04 22.44
N TRP A 164 8.95 5.43 21.61
CA TRP A 164 8.56 4.62 20.44
C TRP A 164 9.68 4.48 19.38
N ASP A 165 10.67 5.33 19.45
CA ASP A 165 11.85 5.37 18.59
C ASP A 165 12.99 4.46 19.06
N LEU A 166 12.89 3.86 20.25
CA LEU A 166 13.86 2.90 20.76
C LEU A 166 13.96 1.65 19.87
N PRO A 167 15.18 1.11 19.66
CA PRO A 167 15.36 -0.22 19.07
C PRO A 167 14.53 -1.27 19.84
N GLY A 168 13.82 -2.14 19.07
CA GLY A 168 12.89 -3.11 19.64
C GLY A 168 11.43 -2.65 19.66
N VAL A 169 11.16 -1.39 19.32
CA VAL A 169 9.81 -0.91 19.01
C VAL A 169 9.57 -1.02 17.51
N PHE A 170 8.61 -1.84 17.11
CA PHE A 170 8.28 -2.15 15.73
C PHE A 170 6.83 -1.78 15.41
N THR A 171 6.55 -1.50 14.13
CA THR A 171 5.17 -1.55 13.66
C THR A 171 4.72 -3.01 13.52
N ALA A 172 3.43 -3.25 13.61
CA ALA A 172 2.88 -4.60 13.47
C ALA A 172 3.12 -5.20 12.07
N GLY A 173 3.12 -4.37 11.02
CA GLY A 173 3.47 -4.80 9.67
C GLY A 173 4.95 -5.18 9.54
N ALA A 174 5.86 -4.43 10.20
CA ALA A 174 7.26 -4.81 10.28
C ALA A 174 7.43 -6.15 11.02
N ALA A 175 6.71 -6.35 12.13
CA ALA A 175 6.71 -7.62 12.85
C ALA A 175 6.28 -8.80 11.97
N GLN A 176 5.24 -8.63 11.17
CA GLN A 176 4.82 -9.64 10.18
C GLN A 176 5.85 -9.85 9.07
N ALA A 177 6.50 -8.78 8.61
CA ALA A 177 7.54 -8.88 7.58
C ALA A 177 8.72 -9.74 8.08
N PHE A 178 9.18 -9.53 9.31
CA PHE A 178 10.22 -10.38 9.92
C PHE A 178 9.75 -11.82 10.12
N ALA A 179 8.55 -12.01 10.66
CA ALA A 179 8.02 -13.35 10.92
C ALA A 179 7.76 -14.16 9.64
N LYS A 180 7.17 -13.54 8.60
CA LYS A 180 6.77 -14.22 7.37
C LYS A 180 7.83 -14.17 6.27
N GLY A 181 8.51 -13.03 6.11
CA GLY A 181 9.49 -12.83 5.06
C GLY A 181 10.90 -13.30 5.41
N GLU A 182 11.26 -13.28 6.70
CA GLU A 182 12.60 -13.61 7.14
C GLU A 182 12.67 -14.81 8.11
N ARG A 183 11.54 -15.20 8.71
CA ARG A 183 11.45 -16.23 9.77
C ARG A 183 12.28 -15.89 11.00
N VAL A 184 12.32 -14.60 11.36
CA VAL A 184 13.09 -14.07 12.48
C VAL A 184 12.15 -13.67 13.62
N ALA A 185 12.49 -14.09 14.85
CA ALA A 185 11.84 -13.64 16.08
C ALA A 185 12.35 -12.23 16.44
N LEU A 186 11.44 -11.34 16.85
CA LEU A 186 11.76 -9.96 17.23
C LEU A 186 12.36 -9.86 18.64
N GLY A 187 12.13 -10.86 19.46
CA GLY A 187 12.55 -10.95 20.85
C GLY A 187 11.92 -12.17 21.51
N GLU A 188 12.25 -12.43 22.75
CA GLU A 188 11.69 -13.55 23.53
C GLU A 188 10.34 -13.18 24.17
N ARG A 189 10.21 -11.94 24.68
CA ARG A 189 9.03 -11.41 25.37
C ARG A 189 8.47 -10.23 24.58
N VAL A 190 7.32 -10.40 23.96
CA VAL A 190 6.75 -9.42 23.03
C VAL A 190 5.37 -8.98 23.51
N VAL A 191 5.14 -7.67 23.53
CA VAL A 191 3.82 -7.06 23.69
C VAL A 191 3.34 -6.59 22.31
N ILE A 192 2.04 -6.76 22.04
CA ILE A 192 1.38 -6.25 20.84
C ILE A 192 0.30 -5.28 21.28
N ALA A 193 0.25 -4.09 20.68
CA ALA A 193 -0.71 -3.06 21.06
C ALA A 193 -1.19 -2.25 19.88
N GLY A 194 -2.32 -1.58 20.04
CA GLY A 194 -2.86 -0.67 19.03
C GLY A 194 -4.36 -0.78 18.90
N ALA A 195 -4.88 -0.77 17.65
CA ALA A 195 -6.29 -0.88 17.39
C ALA A 195 -6.55 -1.65 16.09
N GLY A 196 -7.55 -2.51 16.12
CA GLY A 196 -8.04 -3.20 14.94
C GLY A 196 -7.72 -4.69 14.87
N PRO A 197 -8.46 -5.40 14.02
CA PRO A 197 -8.37 -6.86 13.94
C PRO A 197 -7.01 -7.36 13.43
N PHE A 198 -6.17 -6.47 12.88
CA PHE A 198 -4.82 -6.81 12.43
C PHE A 198 -3.89 -7.25 13.57
N LEU A 199 -4.18 -6.87 14.82
CA LEU A 199 -3.41 -7.31 15.99
C LEU A 199 -3.45 -8.85 16.16
N LEU A 200 -4.53 -9.50 15.76
CA LEU A 200 -4.70 -10.95 15.88
C LEU A 200 -3.74 -11.75 14.99
N PRO A 201 -3.66 -11.53 13.66
CA PRO A 201 -2.68 -12.21 12.81
C PRO A 201 -1.24 -11.84 13.15
N VAL A 202 -0.97 -10.64 13.67
CA VAL A 202 0.36 -10.26 14.15
C VAL A 202 0.76 -11.12 15.34
N ALA A 203 -0.11 -11.25 16.35
CA ALA A 203 0.14 -12.10 17.51
C ALA A 203 0.38 -13.56 17.12
N ALA A 204 -0.42 -14.08 16.19
CA ALA A 204 -0.25 -15.43 15.69
C ALA A 204 1.09 -15.61 14.95
N SER A 205 1.48 -14.64 14.11
CA SER A 205 2.74 -14.71 13.36
C SER A 205 3.97 -14.60 14.26
N VAL A 206 3.92 -13.70 15.26
CA VAL A 206 5.00 -13.53 16.26
C VAL A 206 5.12 -14.79 17.14
N ALA A 207 4.01 -15.34 17.62
CA ALA A 207 4.04 -16.60 18.39
C ALA A 207 4.59 -17.78 17.56
N ALA A 208 4.33 -17.82 16.27
CA ALA A 208 4.85 -18.85 15.37
C ALA A 208 6.37 -18.82 15.19
N THR A 209 7.04 -17.68 15.49
CA THR A 209 8.52 -17.60 15.52
C THR A 209 9.14 -18.12 16.81
N GLY A 210 8.33 -18.56 17.78
CA GLY A 210 8.77 -19.04 19.08
C GLY A 210 8.80 -17.95 20.18
N ALA A 211 8.49 -16.69 19.86
CA ALA A 211 8.41 -15.62 20.84
C ALA A 211 7.20 -15.79 21.77
N LYS A 212 7.37 -15.44 23.03
CA LYS A 212 6.29 -15.40 24.03
C LYS A 212 5.55 -14.06 23.89
N VAL A 213 4.35 -14.08 23.32
CA VAL A 213 3.46 -12.93 23.31
C VAL A 213 2.83 -12.77 24.70
N LEU A 214 3.20 -11.71 25.43
CA LEU A 214 2.76 -11.45 26.80
C LEU A 214 1.31 -10.96 26.86
N GLY A 215 0.83 -10.31 25.79
CA GLY A 215 -0.53 -9.86 25.65
C GLY A 215 -0.74 -9.01 24.39
N VAL A 216 -2.01 -8.90 24.02
CA VAL A 216 -2.50 -7.99 22.98
C VAL A 216 -3.37 -6.94 23.66
N TYR A 217 -3.00 -5.67 23.51
CA TYR A 217 -3.69 -4.53 24.12
C TYR A 217 -4.38 -3.71 23.03
N GLU A 218 -5.71 -3.83 22.98
CA GLU A 218 -6.56 -3.11 22.03
C GLU A 218 -7.02 -1.79 22.68
N ALA A 219 -6.72 -0.66 22.05
CA ALA A 219 -7.12 0.65 22.55
C ALA A 219 -8.63 0.86 22.53
N SER A 220 -9.33 0.25 21.58
CA SER A 220 -10.79 0.37 21.49
C SER A 220 -11.49 -0.34 22.66
N ARG A 221 -12.42 0.37 23.30
CA ARG A 221 -13.24 -0.19 24.39
C ARG A 221 -14.33 -1.10 23.83
N VAL A 222 -14.80 -2.04 24.63
CA VAL A 222 -15.90 -2.96 24.26
C VAL A 222 -17.12 -2.19 23.71
N SER A 223 -17.45 -1.04 24.30
CA SER A 223 -18.59 -0.22 23.83
C SER A 223 -18.40 0.28 22.39
N ALA A 224 -17.18 0.66 22.01
CA ALA A 224 -16.86 1.06 20.63
C ALA A 224 -16.93 -0.14 19.66
N LEU A 225 -16.41 -1.29 20.09
CA LEU A 225 -16.48 -2.54 19.31
C LEU A 225 -17.93 -2.94 19.06
N VAL A 226 -18.77 -2.95 20.11
CA VAL A 226 -20.20 -3.23 19.99
C VAL A 226 -20.88 -2.24 19.04
N LYS A 227 -20.64 -0.94 19.23
CA LYS A 227 -21.21 0.12 18.38
C LYS A 227 -20.79 0.01 16.91
N GLY A 228 -19.58 -0.41 16.61
CA GLY A 228 -19.07 -0.57 15.25
C GLY A 228 -19.53 -1.86 14.58
N TRP A 229 -19.60 -2.98 15.32
CA TRP A 229 -19.86 -4.31 14.73
C TRP A 229 -21.33 -4.74 14.74
N LEU A 230 -22.12 -4.37 15.73
CA LEU A 230 -23.51 -4.83 15.84
C LEU A 230 -24.54 -4.21 14.88
N PRO A 231 -24.38 -2.97 14.36
CA PRO A 231 -25.38 -2.43 13.44
C PRO A 231 -25.51 -3.26 12.18
N LYS A 232 -26.75 -3.59 11.76
CA LYS A 232 -27.06 -4.34 10.53
C LYS A 232 -26.27 -5.67 10.42
N PRO A 233 -26.37 -6.61 11.37
CA PRO A 233 -25.54 -7.82 11.42
C PRO A 233 -25.72 -8.73 10.19
N TRP A 234 -26.86 -8.65 9.48
CA TRP A 234 -27.09 -9.39 8.24
C TRP A 234 -26.08 -9.07 7.12
N GLN A 235 -25.45 -7.89 7.15
CA GLN A 235 -24.39 -7.54 6.19
C GLN A 235 -23.11 -8.34 6.40
N LEU A 236 -22.93 -8.95 7.58
CA LEU A 236 -21.77 -9.80 7.87
C LEU A 236 -21.91 -11.21 7.26
N VAL A 237 -23.10 -11.60 6.80
CA VAL A 237 -23.33 -12.90 6.16
C VAL A 237 -22.44 -13.05 4.92
N GLY A 238 -22.28 -12.00 4.10
CA GLY A 238 -21.38 -11.99 2.96
C GLY A 238 -19.87 -12.09 3.35
N ALA A 239 -19.55 -11.77 4.59
CA ALA A 239 -18.20 -11.86 5.16
C ALA A 239 -17.99 -13.08 6.08
N ALA A 240 -18.87 -14.10 6.01
CA ALA A 240 -18.82 -15.28 6.90
C ALA A 240 -17.48 -16.00 6.90
N LYS A 241 -16.74 -15.97 5.76
CA LYS A 241 -15.37 -16.48 5.65
C LYS A 241 -14.43 -15.84 6.66
N LYS A 242 -14.61 -14.54 6.98
CA LYS A 242 -13.85 -13.84 8.02
C LYS A 242 -14.11 -14.37 9.43
N GLY A 243 -15.30 -14.92 9.67
CA GLY A 243 -15.62 -15.62 10.92
C GLY A 243 -14.73 -16.87 11.13
N GLY A 244 -14.46 -17.62 10.08
CA GLY A 244 -13.53 -18.76 10.12
C GLY A 244 -12.09 -18.34 10.39
N GLU A 245 -11.62 -17.25 9.77
CA GLU A 245 -10.30 -16.68 10.05
C GLU A 245 -10.19 -16.25 11.52
N LEU A 246 -11.19 -15.55 12.03
CA LEU A 246 -11.25 -15.11 13.44
C LEU A 246 -11.20 -16.31 14.40
N ALA A 247 -11.96 -17.37 14.13
CA ALA A 247 -11.94 -18.58 14.94
C ALA A 247 -10.56 -19.22 14.97
N GLY A 248 -9.82 -19.23 13.84
CA GLY A 248 -8.44 -19.69 13.77
C GLY A 248 -7.49 -18.87 14.66
N TYR A 249 -7.61 -17.53 14.65
CA TYR A 249 -6.83 -16.67 15.55
C TYR A 249 -7.18 -16.87 17.02
N VAL A 250 -8.46 -16.97 17.35
CA VAL A 250 -8.90 -17.28 18.73
C VAL A 250 -8.31 -18.61 19.19
N GLY A 251 -8.33 -19.64 18.35
CA GLY A 251 -7.69 -20.92 18.63
C GLY A 251 -6.18 -20.79 18.91
N THR A 252 -5.47 -19.97 18.13
CA THR A 252 -4.04 -19.67 18.37
C THR A 252 -3.82 -18.94 19.68
N HIS A 253 -4.62 -17.92 20.00
CA HIS A 253 -4.55 -17.20 21.26
C HIS A 253 -4.77 -18.12 22.48
N LEU A 254 -5.75 -19.02 22.40
CA LEU A 254 -6.02 -19.99 23.45
C LEU A 254 -4.86 -20.98 23.60
N ARG A 255 -4.34 -21.51 22.48
CA ARG A 255 -3.22 -22.46 22.47
C ARG A 255 -1.96 -21.87 23.11
N HIS A 256 -1.63 -20.62 22.78
CA HIS A 256 -0.44 -19.93 23.27
C HIS A 256 -0.72 -19.12 24.55
N ARG A 257 -1.94 -19.18 25.10
CA ARG A 257 -2.39 -18.44 26.29
C ARG A 257 -2.12 -16.94 26.19
N ILE A 258 -2.39 -16.35 25.01
CA ILE A 258 -2.19 -14.91 24.76
C ILE A 258 -3.43 -14.16 25.23
N PRO A 259 -3.33 -13.32 26.26
CA PRO A 259 -4.47 -12.49 26.71
C PRO A 259 -4.74 -11.38 25.67
N TYR A 260 -6.02 -11.14 25.40
CA TYR A 260 -6.50 -10.02 24.58
C TYR A 260 -7.30 -9.07 25.48
N VAL A 261 -6.80 -7.85 25.66
CA VAL A 261 -7.34 -6.87 26.61
C VAL A 261 -7.75 -5.61 25.87
N THR A 262 -9.02 -5.24 25.97
CA THR A 262 -9.61 -4.05 25.33
C THR A 262 -9.58 -2.83 26.24
N GLY A 263 -9.62 -1.61 25.66
CA GLY A 263 -9.60 -0.35 26.39
C GLY A 263 -8.25 -0.06 27.07
N ARG A 264 -7.15 -0.57 26.47
CA ARG A 264 -5.78 -0.34 26.94
C ARG A 264 -4.84 -0.05 25.80
N ALA A 265 -3.92 0.88 26.03
CA ALA A 265 -2.88 1.23 25.06
C ALA A 265 -1.48 1.16 25.68
N VAL A 266 -0.47 0.91 24.88
CA VAL A 266 0.92 1.20 25.22
C VAL A 266 1.10 2.71 25.05
N VAL A 267 1.40 3.39 26.14
CA VAL A 267 1.53 4.86 26.19
C VAL A 267 2.98 5.33 26.36
N ALA A 268 3.89 4.43 26.73
CA ALA A 268 5.32 4.71 26.78
C ALA A 268 6.13 3.42 26.63
N ALA A 269 7.33 3.54 26.04
CA ALA A 269 8.38 2.51 26.07
C ALA A 269 9.59 3.04 26.86
N HIS A 270 10.28 2.14 27.53
CA HIS A 270 11.39 2.45 28.43
C HIS A 270 12.62 1.61 28.07
N GLY A 271 13.78 2.21 28.21
CA GLY A 271 15.08 1.61 27.97
C GLY A 271 16.12 2.67 27.67
N THR A 272 17.38 2.27 27.55
CA THR A 272 18.46 3.18 27.18
C THR A 272 18.88 2.95 25.72
N ASP A 273 19.42 1.78 25.42
CA ASP A 273 19.87 1.43 24.07
C ASP A 273 18.80 0.65 23.26
N ARG A 274 17.83 0.10 23.94
CA ARG A 274 16.71 -0.67 23.38
C ARG A 274 15.53 -0.69 24.34
N VAL A 275 14.37 -1.12 23.85
CA VAL A 275 13.22 -1.31 24.73
C VAL A 275 13.47 -2.42 25.75
N GLU A 276 13.19 -2.14 27.02
CA GLU A 276 13.31 -3.07 28.14
C GLU A 276 11.97 -3.26 28.85
N ALA A 277 11.10 -2.26 28.76
CA ALA A 277 9.76 -2.31 29.30
C ALA A 277 8.82 -1.37 28.55
N VAL A 278 7.51 -1.60 28.70
CA VAL A 278 6.46 -0.69 28.23
C VAL A 278 5.53 -0.33 29.36
N THR A 279 4.94 0.86 29.33
CA THR A 279 3.80 1.25 30.16
C THR A 279 2.52 1.05 29.37
N VAL A 280 1.64 0.23 29.93
CA VAL A 280 0.28 0.02 29.44
C VAL A 280 -0.70 0.70 30.40
N ALA A 281 -1.59 1.55 29.88
CA ALA A 281 -2.62 2.23 30.66
C ALA A 281 -4.02 1.89 30.16
N GLU A 282 -5.03 1.97 31.02
CA GLU A 282 -6.42 2.05 30.56
C GLU A 282 -6.64 3.38 29.85
N VAL A 283 -7.44 3.34 28.79
CA VAL A 283 -7.80 4.54 28.06
C VAL A 283 -9.32 4.74 28.05
N ASP A 284 -9.75 5.98 28.01
CA ASP A 284 -11.15 6.34 27.88
C ASP A 284 -11.70 6.12 26.45
N ALA A 285 -12.88 6.62 26.16
CA ALA A 285 -13.51 6.45 24.84
C ALA A 285 -12.78 7.23 23.74
N ASP A 286 -12.04 8.26 24.09
CA ASP A 286 -11.24 9.10 23.18
C ASP A 286 -9.75 8.73 23.18
N TRP A 287 -9.39 7.64 23.86
CA TRP A 287 -8.02 7.13 24.02
C TRP A 287 -7.11 7.96 24.93
N SER A 288 -7.65 8.84 25.75
CA SER A 288 -6.87 9.51 26.80
C SER A 288 -6.58 8.54 27.94
N PRO A 289 -5.33 8.46 28.44
CA PRO A 289 -4.96 7.56 29.53
C PRO A 289 -5.70 7.91 30.83
N ILE A 290 -6.14 6.89 31.55
CA ILE A 290 -6.77 7.04 32.86
C ILE A 290 -5.69 6.94 33.93
N ALA A 291 -5.42 8.06 34.61
CA ALA A 291 -4.38 8.14 35.61
C ALA A 291 -4.54 7.09 36.75
N GLY A 292 -3.43 6.49 37.18
CA GLY A 292 -3.39 5.47 38.24
C GLY A 292 -3.69 4.03 37.73
N THR A 293 -3.85 3.86 36.39
CA THR A 293 -4.05 2.52 35.82
C THR A 293 -2.81 1.97 35.11
N GLU A 294 -1.72 2.71 35.12
CA GLU A 294 -0.48 2.41 34.47
C GLU A 294 0.14 1.12 35.01
N ARG A 295 0.57 0.26 34.11
CA ARG A 295 1.30 -0.97 34.41
C ARG A 295 2.56 -1.07 33.60
N ARG A 296 3.69 -1.23 34.26
CA ARG A 296 4.96 -1.52 33.60
C ARG A 296 5.07 -3.01 33.33
N ILE A 297 5.41 -3.34 32.10
CA ILE A 297 5.61 -4.72 31.59
C ILE A 297 7.00 -4.80 30.99
N GLU A 298 7.84 -5.70 31.50
CA GLU A 298 9.15 -5.96 30.94
C GLU A 298 9.03 -6.73 29.61
N VAL A 299 9.73 -6.26 28.57
CA VAL A 299 9.67 -6.78 27.20
C VAL A 299 11.04 -6.71 26.54
N ASP A 300 11.22 -7.50 25.49
CA ASP A 300 12.38 -7.40 24.60
C ASP A 300 11.98 -6.75 23.27
N ALA A 301 10.68 -6.74 22.95
CA ALA A 301 10.12 -6.03 21.81
C ALA A 301 8.65 -5.64 22.04
N VAL A 302 8.22 -4.60 21.35
CA VAL A 302 6.81 -4.21 21.28
C VAL A 302 6.42 -3.97 19.82
N CYS A 303 5.24 -4.45 19.42
CA CYS A 303 4.69 -4.27 18.10
C CYS A 303 3.42 -3.42 18.18
N VAL A 304 3.38 -2.30 17.48
CA VAL A 304 2.25 -1.37 17.53
C VAL A 304 1.57 -1.22 16.17
N SER A 305 0.23 -1.14 16.16
CA SER A 305 -0.57 -0.85 14.97
C SER A 305 -1.79 -0.02 15.31
N HIS A 306 -1.92 1.11 14.64
CA HIS A 306 -3.09 1.98 14.77
C HIS A 306 -3.79 2.13 13.39
N GLY A 307 -3.85 1.01 12.64
CA GLY A 307 -4.37 0.97 11.28
C GLY A 307 -3.30 1.24 10.22
N PHE A 308 -3.75 1.71 9.06
CA PHE A 308 -2.89 1.86 7.88
C PHE A 308 -3.04 3.23 7.24
N THR A 309 -2.01 3.63 6.51
CA THR A 309 -1.97 4.85 5.69
C THR A 309 -1.76 4.42 4.23
N PRO A 310 -2.63 4.84 3.29
CA PRO A 310 -2.48 4.50 1.89
C PRO A 310 -1.23 5.15 1.29
N ARG A 311 -0.60 4.48 0.32
CA ARG A 311 0.54 5.01 -0.44
C ARG A 311 0.04 5.86 -1.59
N LEU A 312 0.02 7.16 -1.40
CA LEU A 312 -0.61 8.11 -2.31
C LEU A 312 0.37 8.86 -3.22
N GLU A 313 1.68 8.61 -3.14
CA GLU A 313 2.68 9.34 -3.91
C GLU A 313 2.43 9.23 -5.42
N LEU A 314 2.16 8.03 -5.92
CA LEU A 314 1.88 7.81 -7.35
C LEU A 314 0.48 8.28 -7.77
N PRO A 315 -0.60 8.00 -7.03
CA PRO A 315 -1.90 8.59 -7.31
C PRO A 315 -1.86 10.13 -7.37
N ILE A 316 -1.17 10.78 -6.44
CA ILE A 316 -1.02 12.24 -6.41
C ILE A 316 -0.17 12.74 -7.59
N ALA A 317 0.92 12.03 -7.91
CA ALA A 317 1.75 12.35 -9.08
C ALA A 317 0.97 12.19 -10.39
N ALA A 318 0.08 11.21 -10.47
CA ALA A 318 -0.83 11.01 -11.60
C ALA A 318 -1.96 12.07 -11.66
N GLY A 319 -2.16 12.89 -10.61
CA GLY A 319 -3.20 13.91 -10.54
C GLY A 319 -4.57 13.38 -10.10
N CYS A 320 -4.63 12.21 -9.49
CA CYS A 320 -5.89 11.65 -8.99
C CYS A 320 -6.47 12.46 -7.83
N ASP A 321 -7.79 12.65 -7.83
CA ASP A 321 -8.51 13.23 -6.71
C ASP A 321 -8.51 12.29 -5.50
N LEU A 322 -8.45 12.90 -4.31
CA LEU A 322 -8.55 12.19 -3.04
C LEU A 322 -9.88 12.48 -2.35
N THR A 323 -10.32 11.53 -1.52
CA THR A 323 -11.41 11.75 -0.56
C THR A 323 -10.92 12.59 0.64
N PRO A 324 -11.83 13.15 1.47
CA PRO A 324 -11.45 13.83 2.71
C PRO A 324 -10.63 12.95 3.67
N GLU A 325 -10.87 11.63 3.66
CA GLU A 325 -10.15 10.64 4.46
C GLU A 325 -8.77 10.29 3.87
N ARG A 326 -8.42 10.91 2.72
CA ARG A 326 -7.15 10.72 2.01
C ARG A 326 -7.01 9.33 1.39
N PHE A 327 -8.04 8.86 0.71
CA PHE A 327 -8.00 7.73 -0.21
C PHE A 327 -8.18 8.22 -1.65
N VAL A 328 -7.75 7.45 -2.62
CA VAL A 328 -8.01 7.75 -4.04
C VAL A 328 -9.52 7.64 -4.29
N ARG A 329 -10.10 8.71 -4.85
CA ARG A 329 -11.50 8.70 -5.25
C ARG A 329 -11.67 7.87 -6.52
N VAL A 330 -12.51 6.86 -6.46
CA VAL A 330 -12.84 6.00 -7.59
C VAL A 330 -14.36 5.84 -7.73
N ASP A 331 -14.80 5.56 -8.94
CA ASP A 331 -16.19 5.21 -9.24
C ASP A 331 -16.47 3.70 -9.13
N GLU A 332 -17.59 3.24 -9.65
CA GLU A 332 -17.97 1.83 -9.66
C GLU A 332 -17.07 0.96 -10.56
N SER A 333 -16.38 1.58 -11.50
CA SER A 333 -15.43 0.97 -12.44
C SER A 333 -13.99 0.96 -11.93
N GLN A 334 -13.72 1.44 -10.71
CA GLN A 334 -12.39 1.74 -10.18
C GLN A 334 -11.64 2.80 -10.99
N ALA A 335 -12.33 3.57 -11.84
CA ALA A 335 -11.76 4.70 -12.56
C ALA A 335 -11.55 5.88 -11.60
N THR A 336 -10.40 6.54 -11.75
CA THR A 336 -10.05 7.77 -10.99
C THR A 336 -10.57 9.00 -11.71
N SER A 337 -10.30 10.19 -11.16
CA SER A 337 -10.58 11.46 -11.84
C SER A 337 -9.72 11.70 -13.10
N VAL A 338 -8.71 10.86 -13.33
CA VAL A 338 -7.80 10.97 -14.49
C VAL A 338 -8.18 9.91 -15.53
N PRO A 339 -8.55 10.30 -16.75
CA PRO A 339 -8.90 9.35 -17.81
C PRO A 339 -7.79 8.32 -18.05
N GLY A 340 -8.18 7.04 -18.18
CA GLY A 340 -7.24 5.94 -18.39
C GLY A 340 -6.44 5.52 -17.15
N VAL A 341 -6.65 6.16 -16.01
CA VAL A 341 -6.02 5.78 -14.73
C VAL A 341 -7.06 5.19 -13.78
N TYR A 342 -6.76 4.01 -13.27
CA TYR A 342 -7.58 3.23 -12.34
C TYR A 342 -6.83 3.03 -11.02
N ALA A 343 -7.56 2.81 -9.94
CA ALA A 343 -6.96 2.54 -8.64
C ALA A 343 -7.70 1.42 -7.92
N ALA A 344 -6.96 0.52 -7.22
CA ALA A 344 -7.53 -0.62 -6.54
C ALA A 344 -6.76 -0.98 -5.25
N GLY A 345 -7.45 -1.59 -4.31
CA GLY A 345 -6.89 -2.07 -3.05
C GLY A 345 -6.76 -0.98 -2.00
N GLU A 346 -5.84 -1.13 -1.08
CA GLU A 346 -5.72 -0.30 0.13
C GLU A 346 -5.55 1.21 -0.12
N ILE A 347 -5.31 1.63 -1.37
CA ILE A 347 -5.26 3.07 -1.72
C ILE A 347 -6.64 3.68 -1.91
N THR A 348 -7.69 2.88 -2.09
CA THR A 348 -9.09 3.31 -2.23
C THR A 348 -9.89 3.17 -0.95
N GLY A 349 -9.36 2.43 0.03
CA GLY A 349 -9.93 2.18 1.36
C GLY A 349 -9.28 0.99 2.03
N ILE A 350 -9.14 1.00 3.35
CA ILE A 350 -8.54 -0.12 4.11
C ILE A 350 -9.58 -1.24 4.27
N GLY A 351 -9.72 -2.05 3.22
CA GLY A 351 -10.74 -3.10 3.12
C GLY A 351 -10.24 -4.54 3.31
N GLY A 352 -8.91 -4.71 3.37
CA GLY A 352 -8.27 -6.02 3.45
C GLY A 352 -8.21 -6.75 2.10
N VAL A 353 -7.67 -7.97 2.14
CA VAL A 353 -7.34 -8.74 0.93
C VAL A 353 -8.52 -9.04 0.03
N ASP A 354 -9.69 -9.36 0.59
CA ASP A 354 -10.88 -9.71 -0.22
C ASP A 354 -11.42 -8.50 -0.98
N ALA A 355 -11.42 -7.31 -0.36
CA ALA A 355 -11.72 -6.05 -1.05
C ALA A 355 -10.69 -5.76 -2.14
N ALA A 356 -9.40 -5.90 -1.82
CA ALA A 356 -8.30 -5.63 -2.75
C ALA A 356 -8.37 -6.54 -3.99
N LEU A 357 -8.66 -7.83 -3.83
CA LEU A 357 -8.84 -8.77 -4.95
C LEU A 357 -10.01 -8.36 -5.83
N ALA A 358 -11.17 -8.07 -5.24
CA ALA A 358 -12.37 -7.68 -5.97
C ALA A 358 -12.19 -6.36 -6.73
N GLU A 359 -11.59 -5.36 -6.10
CA GLU A 359 -11.31 -4.08 -6.73
C GLU A 359 -10.27 -4.21 -7.85
N GLY A 360 -9.25 -5.04 -7.65
CA GLY A 360 -8.25 -5.36 -8.67
C GLY A 360 -8.88 -6.00 -9.90
N GLU A 361 -9.74 -7.00 -9.71
CA GLU A 361 -10.47 -7.67 -10.78
C GLU A 361 -11.31 -6.69 -11.60
N ILE A 362 -12.08 -5.82 -10.92
CA ILE A 362 -12.88 -4.77 -11.59
C ILE A 362 -11.95 -3.81 -12.36
N ALA A 363 -10.92 -3.29 -11.71
CA ALA A 363 -10.01 -2.33 -12.32
C ALA A 363 -9.31 -2.89 -13.57
N GLY A 364 -8.78 -4.11 -13.50
CA GLY A 364 -8.10 -4.77 -14.61
C GLY A 364 -9.04 -5.06 -15.78
N HIS A 365 -10.23 -5.57 -15.50
CA HIS A 365 -11.24 -5.85 -16.51
C HIS A 365 -11.66 -4.58 -17.28
N VAL A 366 -11.94 -3.48 -16.54
CA VAL A 366 -12.34 -2.21 -17.17
C VAL A 366 -11.17 -1.52 -17.86
N ALA A 367 -9.96 -1.56 -17.27
CA ALA A 367 -8.75 -1.06 -17.90
C ALA A 367 -8.47 -1.71 -19.26
N ALA A 368 -8.84 -2.98 -19.42
CA ALA A 368 -8.73 -3.71 -20.69
C ALA A 368 -9.92 -3.46 -21.66
N GLY A 369 -10.83 -2.52 -21.36
CA GLY A 369 -11.96 -2.15 -22.21
C GLY A 369 -13.26 -2.88 -21.92
N GLY A 370 -13.36 -3.62 -20.79
CA GLY A 370 -14.59 -4.20 -20.31
C GLY A 370 -15.50 -3.19 -19.60
N SER A 371 -16.67 -3.65 -19.16
CA SER A 371 -17.65 -2.86 -18.41
C SER A 371 -17.78 -3.39 -16.99
N PRO A 372 -17.99 -2.54 -15.97
CA PRO A 372 -18.27 -3.00 -14.60
C PRO A 372 -19.62 -3.75 -14.49
N ARG A 373 -20.42 -3.73 -15.55
CA ARG A 373 -21.71 -4.42 -15.63
C ARG A 373 -21.64 -5.75 -16.36
N ASP A 374 -20.48 -6.15 -16.83
CA ASP A 374 -20.29 -7.45 -17.48
C ASP A 374 -20.61 -8.57 -16.48
N ALA A 375 -21.25 -9.63 -16.94
CA ALA A 375 -21.71 -10.73 -16.11
C ALA A 375 -20.56 -11.40 -15.33
N ASP A 376 -19.38 -11.44 -15.93
CA ASP A 376 -18.16 -12.02 -15.36
C ASP A 376 -17.73 -11.30 -14.07
N LEU A 377 -18.04 -10.00 -13.94
CA LEU A 377 -17.69 -9.20 -12.76
C LEU A 377 -18.73 -9.22 -11.65
N ALA A 378 -19.88 -9.89 -11.83
CA ALA A 378 -20.96 -9.85 -10.84
C ALA A 378 -20.48 -10.28 -9.43
N ALA A 379 -19.62 -11.29 -9.36
CA ALA A 379 -19.04 -11.77 -8.11
C ALA A 379 -18.11 -10.74 -7.47
N ALA A 380 -17.19 -10.14 -8.25
CA ALA A 380 -16.26 -9.12 -7.77
C ALA A 380 -17.00 -7.85 -7.30
N VAL A 381 -18.00 -7.38 -8.05
CA VAL A 381 -18.84 -6.23 -7.66
C VAL A 381 -19.58 -6.51 -6.36
N GLY A 382 -20.12 -7.73 -6.20
CA GLY A 382 -20.78 -8.18 -4.96
C GLY A 382 -19.81 -8.22 -3.78
N ALA A 383 -18.61 -8.78 -3.97
CA ALA A 383 -17.55 -8.86 -2.98
C ALA A 383 -17.06 -7.45 -2.57
N ARG A 384 -16.76 -6.58 -3.53
CA ARG A 384 -16.39 -5.19 -3.27
C ARG A 384 -17.40 -4.50 -2.35
N ARG A 385 -18.69 -4.58 -2.67
CA ARG A 385 -19.76 -3.97 -1.85
C ARG A 385 -19.76 -4.51 -0.41
N THR A 386 -19.60 -5.82 -0.27
CA THR A 386 -19.56 -6.48 1.04
C THR A 386 -18.38 -6.01 1.87
N PHE A 387 -17.17 -6.00 1.28
CA PHE A 387 -15.96 -5.70 2.01
C PHE A 387 -15.71 -4.19 2.21
N THR A 388 -16.26 -3.32 1.35
CA THR A 388 -16.36 -1.87 1.64
C THR A 388 -17.21 -1.63 2.90
N GLY A 389 -18.35 -2.34 3.02
CA GLY A 389 -19.16 -2.29 4.23
C GLY A 389 -18.46 -2.85 5.47
N PHE A 390 -17.61 -3.86 5.29
CA PHE A 390 -16.79 -4.42 6.37
C PHE A 390 -15.69 -3.44 6.80
N ALA A 391 -15.01 -2.75 5.88
CA ALA A 391 -14.03 -1.72 6.16
C ALA A 391 -14.62 -0.54 6.97
N ALA A 392 -15.82 -0.08 6.61
CA ALA A 392 -16.52 0.95 7.36
C ALA A 392 -16.80 0.55 8.82
N ARG A 393 -17.04 -0.74 9.09
CA ARG A 393 -17.22 -1.25 10.45
C ARG A 393 -15.90 -1.29 11.23
N ILE A 394 -14.80 -1.68 10.59
CA ILE A 394 -13.46 -1.60 11.19
C ILE A 394 -13.19 -0.17 11.62
N GLU A 395 -13.41 0.80 10.74
CA GLU A 395 -13.19 2.22 11.05
C GLU A 395 -14.08 2.71 12.21
N ALA A 396 -15.36 2.34 12.21
CA ALA A 396 -16.29 2.71 13.28
C ALA A 396 -15.92 2.12 14.65
N ALA A 397 -15.41 0.87 14.65
CA ALA A 397 -15.05 0.14 15.88
C ALA A 397 -13.66 0.50 16.41
N HIS A 398 -12.70 0.69 15.50
CA HIS A 398 -11.27 0.74 15.80
C HIS A 398 -10.56 2.01 15.32
N GLY A 399 -11.27 2.94 14.66
CA GLY A 399 -10.69 4.17 14.12
C GLY A 399 -9.99 4.99 15.22
N ILE A 400 -8.89 5.65 14.84
CA ILE A 400 -8.06 6.46 15.75
C ILE A 400 -8.91 7.55 16.40
N ARG A 401 -8.70 7.75 17.72
CA ARG A 401 -9.35 8.80 18.51
C ARG A 401 -8.35 9.90 18.85
N SER A 402 -8.82 11.13 18.95
CA SER A 402 -7.97 12.32 19.12
C SER A 402 -7.16 12.35 20.41
N GLY A 403 -7.64 11.69 21.46
CA GLY A 403 -6.97 11.62 22.76
C GLY A 403 -5.60 10.93 22.76
N TRP A 404 -5.20 10.24 21.68
CA TRP A 404 -3.84 9.71 21.56
C TRP A 404 -2.78 10.82 21.69
N THR A 405 -3.09 12.05 21.34
CA THR A 405 -2.16 13.19 21.44
C THR A 405 -1.78 13.51 22.88
N THR A 406 -2.59 13.05 23.86
CA THR A 406 -2.29 13.22 25.30
C THR A 406 -1.23 12.24 25.80
N TRP A 407 -0.78 11.28 24.98
CA TRP A 407 0.36 10.40 25.28
C TRP A 407 1.70 11.11 25.10
N LEU A 408 1.70 12.21 24.34
CA LEU A 408 2.92 12.90 23.92
C LEU A 408 3.48 13.75 25.04
N GLU A 409 4.77 13.60 25.29
CA GLU A 409 5.60 14.47 26.13
C GLU A 409 6.43 15.40 25.23
N ASP A 410 6.94 16.49 25.77
CA ASP A 410 7.66 17.50 24.97
C ASP A 410 8.89 16.93 24.23
N ASP A 411 9.55 15.93 24.79
CA ASP A 411 10.70 15.23 24.20
C ASP A 411 10.32 14.06 23.28
N THR A 412 9.03 13.69 23.20
CA THR A 412 8.57 12.62 22.32
C THR A 412 8.89 12.94 20.86
N VAL A 413 9.74 12.13 20.23
CA VAL A 413 10.13 12.28 18.83
C VAL A 413 8.92 12.04 17.92
N VAL A 414 8.52 13.03 17.11
CA VAL A 414 7.43 12.91 16.12
C VAL A 414 7.98 12.64 14.73
N CYS A 415 9.02 13.37 14.32
CA CYS A 415 9.69 13.12 13.05
C CYS A 415 11.02 12.40 13.29
N ARG A 416 11.03 11.08 13.11
CA ARG A 416 12.17 10.22 13.40
C ARG A 416 13.39 10.48 12.50
N CYS A 417 13.17 10.90 11.23
CA CYS A 417 14.26 11.16 10.28
C CYS A 417 15.04 12.45 10.58
N GLU A 418 14.38 13.43 11.19
CA GLU A 418 14.95 14.76 11.52
C GLU A 418 14.96 14.99 13.03
N GLU A 419 14.63 13.97 13.82
CA GLU A 419 14.62 13.98 15.29
C GLU A 419 13.86 15.18 15.89
N VAL A 420 12.70 15.51 15.27
CA VAL A 420 11.88 16.64 15.73
C VAL A 420 10.93 16.17 16.82
N PRO A 421 11.07 16.69 18.07
CA PRO A 421 10.20 16.34 19.17
C PRO A 421 8.88 17.11 19.14
N TYR A 422 7.90 16.62 19.89
CA TYR A 422 6.57 17.20 20.00
C TYR A 422 6.60 18.65 20.52
N GLY A 423 7.38 18.93 21.57
CA GLY A 423 7.53 20.27 22.13
C GLY A 423 7.93 21.30 21.06
N ARG A 424 8.87 20.93 20.18
CA ARG A 424 9.27 21.81 19.07
C ARG A 424 8.13 22.13 18.11
N LEU A 425 7.27 21.15 17.82
CA LEU A 425 6.09 21.38 16.95
C LEU A 425 5.07 22.29 17.65
N ARG A 426 4.82 22.08 18.93
CA ARG A 426 3.90 22.85 19.76
C ARG A 426 4.36 24.31 19.87
N GLU A 427 5.59 24.55 20.30
CA GLU A 427 6.19 25.89 20.40
C GLU A 427 6.16 26.65 19.07
N THR A 428 6.50 25.96 17.95
CA THR A 428 6.48 26.59 16.63
C THR A 428 5.06 26.97 16.24
N ARG A 429 4.07 26.12 16.52
CA ARG A 429 2.66 26.45 16.25
C ARG A 429 2.20 27.67 17.04
N GLU A 430 2.52 27.74 18.33
CA GLU A 430 2.17 28.86 19.20
C GLU A 430 2.85 30.18 18.77
N ALA A 431 4.14 30.12 18.44
CA ALA A 431 4.90 31.32 18.06
C ALA A 431 4.58 31.87 16.67
N THR A 432 4.18 31.01 15.71
CA THR A 432 4.05 31.39 14.29
C THR A 432 2.64 31.25 13.74
N CYS A 433 1.69 30.73 14.51
CA CYS A 433 0.36 30.33 14.04
C CYS A 433 0.41 29.41 12.81
N ALA A 434 1.50 28.66 12.65
CA ALA A 434 1.70 27.74 11.54
C ALA A 434 0.61 26.67 11.52
N SER A 435 -0.03 26.49 10.37
CA SER A 435 -1.02 25.45 10.14
C SER A 435 -0.59 24.54 8.99
N GLY A 436 -0.66 23.24 9.24
CA GLY A 436 -0.35 22.22 8.24
C GLY A 436 1.13 21.87 8.10
N LEU A 437 1.35 20.71 7.44
CA LEU A 437 2.67 20.12 7.31
C LEU A 437 3.67 21.02 6.59
N ARG A 438 3.25 21.78 5.58
CA ARG A 438 4.18 22.64 4.82
C ARG A 438 4.84 23.70 5.70
N SER A 439 4.06 24.43 6.51
CA SER A 439 4.59 25.43 7.41
C SER A 439 5.50 24.80 8.47
N MET A 440 5.07 23.70 9.07
CA MET A 440 5.88 22.94 10.03
C MET A 440 7.19 22.42 9.42
N LYS A 441 7.13 21.94 8.20
CA LYS A 441 8.30 21.47 7.45
C LYS A 441 9.36 22.57 7.27
N LEU A 442 8.93 23.78 6.94
CA LEU A 442 9.84 24.91 6.72
C LEU A 442 10.46 25.44 8.01
N THR A 443 9.74 25.37 9.14
CA THR A 443 10.17 25.95 10.42
C THR A 443 10.87 24.95 11.33
N THR A 444 10.43 23.69 11.32
CA THR A 444 10.95 22.64 12.22
C THR A 444 11.75 21.57 11.54
N ARG A 445 11.74 21.49 10.21
CA ARG A 445 12.27 20.38 9.38
C ARG A 445 11.43 19.09 9.44
N ALA A 446 10.37 19.00 10.24
CA ALA A 446 9.50 17.82 10.29
C ALA A 446 8.99 17.45 8.88
N GLY A 447 9.30 16.23 8.42
CA GLY A 447 8.94 15.75 7.08
C GLY A 447 9.93 16.11 5.97
N LEU A 448 11.12 16.72 6.28
CA LEU A 448 12.18 16.96 5.29
C LEU A 448 13.16 15.80 5.15
N GLY A 449 13.20 14.90 6.13
CA GLY A 449 14.14 13.79 6.13
C GLY A 449 13.90 12.78 5.00
N ILE A 450 14.69 11.70 5.00
CA ILE A 450 14.72 10.69 3.92
C ILE A 450 13.35 10.12 3.54
N CYS A 451 12.44 9.94 4.50
CA CYS A 451 11.08 9.45 4.23
C CYS A 451 10.18 10.52 3.58
N GLN A 452 10.62 11.79 3.55
CA GLN A 452 9.88 12.89 2.95
C GLN A 452 8.46 13.07 3.53
N GLY A 453 8.26 12.84 4.83
CA GLY A 453 7.00 12.98 5.53
C GLY A 453 6.04 11.79 5.35
N ARG A 454 6.44 10.69 4.70
CA ARG A 454 5.59 9.50 4.53
C ARG A 454 5.19 8.88 5.87
N ILE A 455 6.08 8.91 6.85
CA ILE A 455 5.83 8.38 8.20
C ILE A 455 5.14 9.44 9.07
N CYS A 456 5.75 10.61 9.23
CA CYS A 456 5.30 11.62 10.20
C CYS A 456 4.26 12.61 9.66
N GLY A 457 4.10 12.75 8.33
CA GLY A 457 3.32 13.84 7.74
C GLY A 457 1.89 13.93 8.25
N ARG A 458 1.16 12.82 8.22
CA ARG A 458 -0.22 12.75 8.72
C ARG A 458 -0.31 13.03 10.22
N THR A 459 0.65 12.51 10.99
CA THR A 459 0.75 12.73 12.43
C THR A 459 0.98 14.21 12.76
N VAL A 460 1.92 14.86 12.04
CA VAL A 460 2.16 16.30 12.20
C VAL A 460 0.92 17.11 11.85
N GLU A 461 0.22 16.79 10.77
CA GLU A 461 -1.04 17.47 10.38
C GLU A 461 -2.12 17.35 11.45
N GLU A 462 -2.27 16.19 12.09
CA GLU A 462 -3.22 15.97 13.18
C GLU A 462 -2.83 16.75 14.43
N ILE A 463 -1.55 16.76 14.82
CA ILE A 463 -1.04 17.53 15.97
C ILE A 463 -1.27 19.04 15.79
N VAL A 464 -1.03 19.56 14.60
CA VAL A 464 -1.17 21.00 14.34
C VAL A 464 -2.59 21.43 13.97
N GLY A 465 -3.51 20.48 13.82
CA GLY A 465 -4.90 20.78 13.47
C GLY A 465 -5.05 21.33 12.04
N SER A 466 -4.34 20.75 11.09
CA SER A 466 -4.40 21.17 9.69
C SER A 466 -5.80 20.95 9.10
N PRO A 467 -6.37 21.89 8.33
CA PRO A 467 -7.60 21.65 7.61
C PRO A 467 -7.41 20.46 6.64
N ALA A 468 -8.38 19.56 6.54
CA ALA A 468 -8.35 18.38 5.67
C ALA A 468 -8.11 18.72 4.18
N ALA A 469 -8.26 19.97 3.78
CA ALA A 469 -8.11 20.47 2.41
C ALA A 469 -6.66 20.74 1.96
N SER A 470 -5.63 20.62 2.83
CA SER A 470 -4.25 20.96 2.45
C SER A 470 -3.48 19.82 1.78
N VAL A 471 -4.06 19.19 0.78
CA VAL A 471 -3.41 18.14 -0.05
C VAL A 471 -2.19 18.65 -0.83
N THR A 472 -1.94 19.96 -0.80
CA THR A 472 -0.88 20.61 -1.58
C THR A 472 0.54 20.24 -1.16
N THR A 473 0.74 19.73 0.07
CA THR A 473 2.07 19.37 0.58
C THR A 473 2.62 18.07 0.01
N ASP A 474 1.75 17.21 -0.51
CA ASP A 474 2.13 15.92 -1.07
C ASP A 474 2.34 15.97 -2.60
N ARG A 475 2.02 17.11 -3.23
CA ARG A 475 2.27 17.33 -4.66
C ARG A 475 3.76 17.49 -4.91
N ARG A 476 4.39 16.41 -5.36
CA ARG A 476 5.81 16.36 -5.69
C ARG A 476 5.98 15.89 -7.12
N PRO A 477 6.90 16.50 -7.89
CA PRO A 477 7.21 16.05 -9.26
C PRO A 477 7.89 14.67 -9.25
N ILE A 478 8.51 14.29 -8.12
CA ILE A 478 9.24 13.03 -7.94
C ILE A 478 8.56 12.26 -6.82
N ALA A 479 7.91 11.15 -7.15
CA ALA A 479 7.18 10.31 -6.21
C ALA A 479 8.11 9.46 -5.32
N SER A 480 9.28 9.08 -5.82
CA SER A 480 10.27 8.29 -5.09
C SER A 480 11.67 8.87 -5.26
N PRO A 481 12.53 8.84 -4.22
CA PRO A 481 13.90 9.33 -4.32
C PRO A 481 14.69 8.60 -5.42
N LEU A 482 15.49 9.37 -6.16
CA LEU A 482 16.44 8.84 -7.13
C LEU A 482 17.77 9.62 -7.02
N ARG A 483 18.85 9.01 -7.50
CA ARG A 483 20.16 9.66 -7.52
C ARG A 483 20.25 10.65 -8.68
N LEU A 484 20.98 11.75 -8.51
CA LEU A 484 21.18 12.73 -9.58
C LEU A 484 21.82 12.11 -10.85
N GLY A 485 22.72 11.14 -10.69
CA GLY A 485 23.31 10.41 -11.81
C GLY A 485 22.29 9.57 -12.59
N GLU A 486 21.29 9.01 -11.92
CA GLU A 486 20.20 8.27 -12.57
C GLU A 486 19.27 9.21 -13.35
N LEU A 487 19.09 10.42 -12.84
CA LEU A 487 18.33 11.46 -13.54
C LEU A 487 19.12 12.02 -14.74
N ALA A 488 20.42 12.25 -14.59
CA ALA A 488 21.30 12.82 -15.63
C ALA A 488 21.61 11.84 -16.77
N GLY A 489 21.67 10.53 -16.49
CA GLY A 489 21.97 9.48 -17.48
C GLY A 489 20.78 9.10 -18.38
N ARG A 490 19.71 9.87 -18.39
CA ARG A 490 18.55 9.65 -19.26
C ARG A 490 18.82 10.06 -20.69
N ASP A 491 18.34 9.26 -21.62
CA ASP A 491 18.25 9.66 -23.02
C ASP A 491 17.42 10.96 -23.12
N PRO A 492 18.01 12.08 -23.57
CA PRO A 492 17.30 13.35 -23.73
C PRO A 492 16.07 13.28 -24.63
N ASN A 493 15.96 12.25 -25.47
CA ASN A 493 14.79 11.99 -26.31
C ASN A 493 13.61 11.38 -25.53
N THR A 494 13.81 10.97 -24.27
CA THR A 494 12.75 10.45 -23.41
C THR A 494 12.08 11.54 -22.55
N ILE A 495 12.65 12.74 -22.49
CA ILE A 495 12.07 13.89 -21.83
C ILE A 495 11.72 14.93 -22.88
N THR A 496 10.50 14.89 -23.41
CA THR A 496 9.96 15.97 -24.23
C THR A 496 9.55 17.16 -23.35
N HIS A 497 10.50 17.80 -22.69
CA HIS A 497 10.35 19.19 -22.31
C HIS A 497 10.79 20.04 -23.51
N ARG A 498 9.85 20.46 -24.34
CA ARG A 498 10.05 21.68 -25.11
C ARG A 498 10.14 22.82 -24.09
N PRO A 499 11.23 23.60 -24.05
CA PRO A 499 11.22 24.86 -23.37
C PRO A 499 10.12 25.71 -24.02
N SER A 500 9.18 26.23 -23.22
CA SER A 500 8.30 27.26 -23.72
C SER A 500 9.19 28.44 -24.16
N GLU A 501 9.34 28.64 -25.45
CA GLU A 501 9.79 29.90 -26.01
C GLU A 501 8.75 30.97 -25.63
N LYS A 502 8.90 31.53 -24.43
CA LYS A 502 8.34 32.84 -24.16
C LYS A 502 9.29 33.85 -24.75
N GLY A 503 9.00 34.26 -25.98
CA GLY A 503 9.53 35.48 -26.53
C GLY A 503 9.25 36.63 -25.56
N HIS A 504 10.29 37.32 -25.16
CA HIS A 504 10.16 38.66 -24.61
C HIS A 504 10.14 39.65 -25.78
N PRO A 505 9.26 40.69 -25.71
CA PRO A 505 9.33 41.84 -26.61
C PRO A 505 10.56 42.69 -26.39
#